data_b524937be8144ca1e35ef3a3fd6cc412
#
_entry.id   b524937be8144ca1e35ef3a3fd6cc412
#
_cell.length_a   1.000
_cell.length_b   1.000
_cell.length_c   1.000
_cell.angle_alpha   90.00
_cell.angle_beta   90.00
_cell.angle_gamma   90.00
#
_symmetry.space_group_name_H-M   'P 1'
#
loop_
_entity.id
_entity.type
_entity.pdbx_description
1 polymer ?
#
loop_
_entity_poly.entity_id
_entity_poly.type
_entity_poly.pdbx_seq_one_letter_code
_entity_poly.pdbx_strand_id
1 'polypeptide(L)'
;MFDKVIRGTAVAMLLTCAAPVLARGPAAKTAAAATLAPSARSAAATVDAFHSALRRGDTQAATALLANDVLIFEGGGVERSRAEYESHHLGADAEFSKAVPSMLTRRSGEAHGTMAWIASEGRITGTYKGKPVDRLTAETIVLRRVGREWKIVQIHWSSAAAR
;
A
#
# COMPACT_ATOMS: atom_id res chain seq x y z
N MET A 1 12.46 76.85 50.22
CA MET A 1 13.25 75.74 50.77
C MET A 1 12.66 74.48 50.22
N PHE A 2 13.40 73.86 49.28
CA PHE A 2 13.19 72.60 48.54
C PHE A 2 11.96 72.46 47.64
N ASP A 3 12.20 72.87 46.39
CA ASP A 3 11.49 72.40 45.21
C ASP A 3 11.62 70.90 44.96
N LYS A 4 10.53 70.25 44.73
CA LYS A 4 10.52 68.86 44.12
C LYS A 4 9.94 68.92 42.73
N VAL A 5 10.84 68.85 41.79
CA VAL A 5 10.52 68.68 40.38
C VAL A 5 10.04 67.25 40.15
N ILE A 6 8.79 67.06 39.73
CA ILE A 6 8.24 65.76 39.27
C ILE A 6 8.50 65.62 37.78
N ARG A 7 9.42 64.75 37.41
CA ARG A 7 9.65 64.36 36.07
C ARG A 7 8.59 63.34 35.65
N GLY A 8 7.70 63.74 34.74
CA GLY A 8 6.74 62.86 34.10
C GLY A 8 7.43 61.96 33.08
N THR A 9 7.37 60.65 33.31
CA THR A 9 7.81 59.65 32.34
C THR A 9 6.66 59.33 31.41
N ALA A 10 6.77 59.73 30.14
CA ALA A 10 5.83 59.35 29.11
C ALA A 10 6.07 57.89 28.74
N VAL A 11 5.08 57.01 29.03
CA VAL A 11 5.07 55.63 28.60
C VAL A 11 4.47 55.58 27.17
N ALA A 12 5.32 55.36 26.19
CA ALA A 12 4.90 55.10 24.84
C ALA A 12 4.29 53.72 24.73
N MET A 13 2.99 53.61 24.53
CA MET A 13 2.25 52.38 24.34
C MET A 13 2.40 51.97 22.88
N LEU A 14 3.29 51.00 22.59
CA LEU A 14 3.42 50.35 21.31
C LEU A 14 2.22 49.41 21.07
N LEU A 15 1.27 49.83 20.24
CA LEU A 15 0.24 48.96 19.71
C LEU A 15 0.89 47.98 18.69
N THR A 16 1.10 46.76 19.11
CA THR A 16 1.43 45.66 18.18
C THR A 16 0.15 45.21 17.48
N CYS A 17 -0.04 45.58 16.23
CA CYS A 17 -1.03 44.96 15.35
C CYS A 17 -0.65 43.51 15.11
N ALA A 18 -1.25 42.58 15.84
CA ALA A 18 -1.21 41.16 15.50
C ALA A 18 -2.11 40.90 14.29
N ALA A 19 -1.51 40.69 13.13
CA ALA A 19 -2.23 40.22 11.96
C ALA A 19 -2.77 38.79 12.24
N PRO A 20 -4.04 38.47 11.87
CA PRO A 20 -4.55 37.11 12.03
C PRO A 20 -3.77 36.18 11.12
N VAL A 21 -3.06 35.22 11.70
CA VAL A 21 -2.51 34.07 11.01
C VAL A 21 -3.72 33.23 10.57
N LEU A 22 -4.09 33.34 9.30
CA LEU A 22 -5.04 32.42 8.68
C LEU A 22 -4.41 31.02 8.75
N ALA A 23 -4.90 30.19 9.68
CA ALA A 23 -4.58 28.78 9.76
C ALA A 23 -4.99 28.14 8.42
N ARG A 24 -3.98 27.85 7.59
CA ARG A 24 -4.16 27.08 6.37
C ARG A 24 -4.57 25.69 6.82
N GLY A 25 -5.86 25.37 6.69
CA GLY A 25 -6.37 24.01 6.93
C GLY A 25 -5.55 22.99 6.13
N PRO A 26 -5.49 21.73 6.59
CA PRO A 26 -4.75 20.70 5.87
C PRO A 26 -5.24 20.66 4.43
N ALA A 27 -4.33 20.93 3.49
CA ALA A 27 -4.63 20.80 2.06
C ALA A 27 -5.14 19.38 1.85
N ALA A 28 -6.39 19.26 1.40
CA ALA A 28 -6.94 17.97 0.99
C ALA A 28 -5.93 17.40 -0.02
N LYS A 29 -5.24 16.32 0.35
CA LYS A 29 -4.40 15.57 -0.59
C LYS A 29 -5.33 15.12 -1.70
N THR A 30 -5.30 15.81 -2.82
CA THR A 30 -5.91 15.31 -4.05
C THR A 30 -5.26 13.96 -4.31
N ALA A 31 -6.02 12.88 -4.09
CA ALA A 31 -5.52 11.54 -4.34
C ALA A 31 -5.11 11.50 -5.82
N ALA A 32 -3.80 11.37 -6.06
CA ALA A 32 -3.31 11.23 -7.43
C ALA A 32 -4.09 10.10 -8.10
N ALA A 33 -4.59 10.34 -9.33
CA ALA A 33 -5.31 9.32 -10.07
C ALA A 33 -4.47 8.05 -10.15
N ALA A 34 -5.10 6.89 -9.94
CA ALA A 34 -4.42 5.61 -10.08
C ALA A 34 -3.89 5.49 -11.51
N THR A 35 -2.58 5.35 -11.67
CA THR A 35 -1.95 5.38 -12.99
C THR A 35 -1.09 4.12 -13.16
N LEU A 36 -1.64 3.16 -13.89
CA LEU A 36 -0.84 2.05 -14.40
C LEU A 36 -0.17 2.52 -15.70
N ALA A 37 1.15 2.72 -15.66
CA ALA A 37 1.91 3.10 -16.84
C ALA A 37 1.78 2.03 -17.94
N PRO A 38 1.73 2.41 -19.22
CA PRO A 38 1.68 1.44 -20.33
C PRO A 38 2.81 0.41 -20.28
N SER A 39 4.02 0.80 -19.82
CA SER A 39 5.17 -0.09 -19.63
C SER A 39 4.93 -1.20 -18.60
N ALA A 40 4.06 -0.98 -17.61
CA ALA A 40 3.78 -1.93 -16.53
C ALA A 40 2.63 -2.91 -16.85
N ARG A 41 1.92 -2.77 -17.95
CA ARG A 41 0.73 -3.59 -18.25
C ARG A 41 1.01 -5.08 -18.27
N SER A 42 2.13 -5.50 -18.86
CA SER A 42 2.50 -6.93 -18.90
C SER A 42 2.90 -7.47 -17.52
N ALA A 43 3.53 -6.67 -16.69
CA ALA A 43 3.81 -7.04 -15.30
C ALA A 43 2.52 -7.11 -14.47
N ALA A 44 1.59 -6.18 -14.64
CA ALA A 44 0.28 -6.20 -13.98
C ALA A 44 -0.54 -7.45 -14.39
N ALA A 45 -0.46 -7.88 -15.64
CA ALA A 45 -1.10 -9.13 -16.08
C ALA A 45 -0.54 -10.36 -15.33
N THR A 46 0.75 -10.38 -14.98
CA THR A 46 1.34 -11.44 -14.14
C THR A 46 0.76 -11.41 -12.72
N VAL A 47 0.57 -10.22 -12.15
CA VAL A 47 -0.09 -10.05 -10.83
C VAL A 47 -1.53 -10.56 -10.88
N ASP A 48 -2.28 -10.22 -11.94
CA ASP A 48 -3.66 -10.69 -12.11
C ASP A 48 -3.73 -12.22 -12.29
N ALA A 49 -2.77 -12.81 -13.02
CA ALA A 49 -2.66 -14.25 -13.17
C ALA A 49 -2.38 -14.96 -11.85
N PHE A 50 -1.50 -14.41 -11.01
CA PHE A 50 -1.18 -14.91 -9.67
C PHE A 50 -2.43 -14.94 -8.77
N HIS A 51 -3.12 -13.81 -8.64
CA HIS A 51 -4.36 -13.75 -7.86
C HIS A 51 -5.46 -14.64 -8.42
N SER A 52 -5.55 -14.74 -9.74
CA SER A 52 -6.52 -15.63 -10.38
C SER A 52 -6.22 -17.10 -10.09
N ALA A 53 -4.96 -17.49 -10.06
CA ALA A 53 -4.54 -18.86 -9.69
C ALA A 53 -4.90 -19.16 -8.23
N LEU A 54 -4.60 -18.26 -7.29
CA LEU A 54 -5.00 -18.42 -5.88
C LEU A 54 -6.52 -18.59 -5.74
N ARG A 55 -7.32 -17.74 -6.39
CA ARG A 55 -8.80 -17.83 -6.33
C ARG A 55 -9.35 -19.14 -6.87
N ARG A 56 -8.67 -19.77 -7.85
CA ARG A 56 -9.05 -21.10 -8.34
C ARG A 56 -8.51 -22.24 -7.49
N GLY A 57 -7.65 -21.97 -6.52
CA GLY A 57 -6.92 -22.98 -5.75
C GLY A 57 -5.82 -23.67 -6.58
N ASP A 58 -5.40 -23.08 -7.69
CA ASP A 58 -4.35 -23.58 -8.57
C ASP A 58 -2.97 -23.13 -8.05
N THR A 59 -2.52 -23.81 -7.00
CA THR A 59 -1.25 -23.48 -6.35
C THR A 59 -0.05 -23.67 -7.25
N GLN A 60 -0.09 -24.63 -8.18
CA GLN A 60 0.97 -24.85 -9.15
C GLN A 60 1.10 -23.66 -10.11
N ALA A 61 -0.01 -23.17 -10.66
CA ALA A 61 0.01 -21.99 -11.52
C ALA A 61 0.44 -20.73 -10.75
N ALA A 62 0.04 -20.58 -9.48
CA ALA A 62 0.48 -19.46 -8.67
C ALA A 62 2.00 -19.47 -8.44
N THR A 63 2.57 -20.62 -8.05
CA THR A 63 4.02 -20.74 -7.80
C THR A 63 4.87 -20.60 -9.04
N ALA A 64 4.36 -21.01 -10.21
CA ALA A 64 5.05 -20.81 -11.47
C ALA A 64 5.32 -19.33 -11.81
N LEU A 65 4.55 -18.40 -11.24
CA LEU A 65 4.72 -16.95 -11.41
C LEU A 65 5.73 -16.33 -10.42
N LEU A 66 6.12 -17.05 -9.38
CA LEU A 66 7.09 -16.61 -8.39
C LEU A 66 8.52 -16.92 -8.83
N ALA A 67 9.45 -16.02 -8.51
CA ALA A 67 10.88 -16.34 -8.57
C ALA A 67 11.25 -17.28 -7.41
N ASN A 68 12.33 -18.06 -7.57
CA ASN A 68 12.80 -18.95 -6.52
C ASN A 68 13.20 -18.19 -5.23
N ASP A 69 13.74 -16.98 -5.41
CA ASP A 69 14.22 -16.06 -4.37
C ASP A 69 13.17 -15.01 -3.97
N VAL A 70 11.89 -15.30 -4.15
CA VAL A 70 10.82 -14.37 -3.78
C VAL A 70 10.83 -14.09 -2.27
N LEU A 71 10.54 -12.82 -1.92
CA LEU A 71 10.32 -12.38 -0.55
C LEU A 71 8.84 -12.02 -0.37
N ILE A 72 8.17 -12.63 0.62
CA ILE A 72 6.76 -12.32 0.90
C ILE A 72 6.65 -11.82 2.33
N PHE A 73 6.10 -10.63 2.50
CA PHE A 73 5.89 -9.98 3.79
C PHE A 73 4.40 -9.87 4.08
N GLU A 74 3.96 -10.41 5.20
CA GLU A 74 2.59 -10.30 5.68
C GLU A 74 2.51 -10.37 7.21
N GLY A 75 1.75 -9.47 7.83
CA GLY A 75 1.48 -9.50 9.27
C GLY A 75 2.71 -9.49 10.19
N GLY A 76 3.86 -9.01 9.71
CA GLY A 76 5.15 -9.05 10.42
C GLY A 76 5.96 -10.34 10.17
N GLY A 77 5.38 -11.34 9.49
CA GLY A 77 6.09 -12.52 9.00
C GLY A 77 6.80 -12.27 7.67
N VAL A 78 7.73 -13.17 7.34
CA VAL A 78 8.42 -13.13 6.04
C VAL A 78 8.73 -14.56 5.58
N GLU A 79 8.38 -14.84 4.31
CA GLU A 79 8.84 -16.00 3.55
C GLU A 79 10.00 -15.55 2.66
N ARG A 80 11.11 -16.30 2.70
CA ARG A 80 12.36 -15.90 2.02
C ARG A 80 12.66 -16.70 0.76
N SER A 81 11.74 -17.58 0.38
CA SER A 81 11.82 -18.35 -0.86
C SER A 81 10.44 -18.83 -1.30
N ARG A 82 10.34 -19.18 -2.57
CA ARG A 82 9.16 -19.87 -3.11
C ARG A 82 8.87 -21.16 -2.37
N ALA A 83 9.90 -21.97 -2.08
CA ALA A 83 9.76 -23.25 -1.38
C ALA A 83 9.24 -23.05 0.06
N GLU A 84 9.68 -22.00 0.76
CA GLU A 84 9.18 -21.65 2.09
C GLU A 84 7.69 -21.28 2.05
N TYR A 85 7.29 -20.42 1.12
CA TYR A 85 5.90 -20.04 0.89
C TYR A 85 5.02 -21.26 0.53
N GLU A 86 5.49 -22.11 -0.39
CA GLU A 86 4.78 -23.34 -0.79
C GLU A 86 4.49 -24.26 0.41
N SER A 87 5.44 -24.38 1.33
CA SER A 87 5.31 -25.28 2.49
C SER A 87 4.49 -24.69 3.65
N HIS A 88 4.37 -23.36 3.76
CA HIS A 88 3.75 -22.71 4.92
C HIS A 88 2.40 -22.08 4.63
N HIS A 89 2.33 -21.12 3.68
CA HIS A 89 1.17 -20.25 3.56
C HIS A 89 0.36 -20.42 2.27
N LEU A 90 0.97 -20.86 1.17
CA LEU A 90 0.30 -20.92 -0.15
C LEU A 90 -1.05 -21.62 -0.13
N GLY A 91 -1.14 -22.77 0.56
CA GLY A 91 -2.39 -23.53 0.66
C GLY A 91 -3.50 -22.75 1.39
N ALA A 92 -3.13 -22.07 2.49
CA ALA A 92 -4.05 -21.25 3.27
C ALA A 92 -4.50 -20.01 2.50
N ASP A 93 -3.58 -19.37 1.77
CA ASP A 93 -3.89 -18.21 0.93
C ASP A 93 -4.80 -18.55 -0.25
N ALA A 94 -4.59 -19.70 -0.86
CA ALA A 94 -5.48 -20.20 -1.90
C ALA A 94 -6.89 -20.53 -1.34
N GLU A 95 -6.97 -21.18 -0.18
CA GLU A 95 -8.25 -21.45 0.52
C GLU A 95 -8.98 -20.13 0.86
N PHE A 96 -8.25 -19.18 1.42
CA PHE A 96 -8.79 -17.87 1.77
C PHE A 96 -9.26 -17.09 0.53
N SER A 97 -8.43 -17.00 -0.51
CA SER A 97 -8.74 -16.26 -1.74
C SER A 97 -9.92 -16.82 -2.50
N LYS A 98 -10.15 -18.16 -2.41
CA LYS A 98 -11.31 -18.83 -2.96
C LYS A 98 -12.59 -18.49 -2.18
N ALA A 99 -12.50 -18.38 -0.86
CA ALA A 99 -13.65 -18.15 0.02
C ALA A 99 -14.01 -16.66 0.16
N VAL A 100 -13.06 -15.75 0.03
CA VAL A 100 -13.25 -14.31 0.28
C VAL A 100 -12.97 -13.53 -0.99
N PRO A 101 -14.00 -13.06 -1.70
CA PRO A 101 -13.84 -12.21 -2.89
C PRO A 101 -13.06 -10.94 -2.59
N SER A 102 -12.19 -10.58 -3.53
CA SER A 102 -11.43 -9.32 -3.52
C SER A 102 -11.92 -8.40 -4.62
N MET A 103 -12.11 -7.14 -4.29
CA MET A 103 -12.43 -6.06 -5.21
C MET A 103 -11.25 -5.09 -5.27
N LEU A 104 -10.64 -4.97 -6.46
CA LEU A 104 -9.62 -3.97 -6.73
C LEU A 104 -10.28 -2.59 -6.81
N THR A 105 -9.81 -1.62 -6.01
CA THR A 105 -10.34 -0.25 -6.00
C THR A 105 -9.39 0.73 -6.67
N ARG A 106 -8.08 0.45 -6.61
CA ARG A 106 -7.06 1.31 -7.21
C ARG A 106 -5.82 0.49 -7.57
N ARG A 107 -5.14 0.87 -8.65
CA ARG A 107 -3.86 0.28 -9.02
C ARG A 107 -2.95 1.33 -9.63
N SER A 108 -1.68 1.29 -9.25
CA SER A 108 -0.59 2.08 -9.84
C SER A 108 0.56 1.13 -10.16
N GLY A 109 1.42 1.51 -11.08
CA GLY A 109 2.58 0.69 -11.39
C GLY A 109 3.39 1.24 -12.55
N GLU A 110 4.65 0.87 -12.58
CA GLU A 110 5.61 1.29 -13.58
C GLU A 110 6.64 0.19 -13.81
N ALA A 111 7.21 0.14 -15.03
CA ALA A 111 8.30 -0.77 -15.35
C ALA A 111 9.47 -0.01 -15.97
N HIS A 112 10.68 -0.30 -15.47
CA HIS A 112 11.94 0.25 -15.93
C HIS A 112 12.91 -0.90 -16.21
N GLY A 113 13.31 -1.06 -17.48
CA GLY A 113 14.21 -2.14 -17.89
C GLY A 113 13.64 -3.51 -17.54
N THR A 114 14.30 -4.23 -16.65
CA THR A 114 13.91 -5.58 -16.22
C THR A 114 13.14 -5.61 -14.89
N MET A 115 12.83 -4.46 -14.31
CA MET A 115 12.10 -4.37 -13.05
C MET A 115 10.77 -3.67 -13.24
N ALA A 116 9.76 -4.10 -12.48
CA ALA A 116 8.48 -3.44 -12.38
C ALA A 116 7.98 -3.46 -10.94
N TRP A 117 7.15 -2.49 -10.59
CA TRP A 117 6.37 -2.51 -9.35
C TRP A 117 4.90 -2.29 -9.68
N ILE A 118 4.02 -2.97 -8.94
CA ILE A 118 2.57 -2.83 -8.99
C ILE A 118 2.07 -2.63 -7.57
N ALA A 119 1.39 -1.53 -7.32
CA ALA A 119 0.73 -1.24 -6.06
C ALA A 119 -0.78 -1.28 -6.25
N SER A 120 -1.48 -2.03 -5.42
CA SER A 120 -2.93 -2.24 -5.50
C SER A 120 -3.58 -1.92 -4.17
N GLU A 121 -4.70 -1.24 -4.21
CA GLU A 121 -5.61 -1.03 -3.08
C GLU A 121 -6.90 -1.78 -3.37
N GLY A 122 -7.50 -2.38 -2.35
CA GLY A 122 -8.70 -3.17 -2.53
C GLY A 122 -9.53 -3.31 -1.25
N ARG A 123 -10.61 -4.07 -1.37
CA ARG A 123 -11.44 -4.51 -0.26
C ARG A 123 -11.74 -5.99 -0.43
N ILE A 124 -11.66 -6.73 0.65
CA ILE A 124 -12.11 -8.11 0.73
C ILE A 124 -13.32 -8.19 1.64
N THR A 125 -14.36 -8.89 1.18
CA THR A 125 -15.61 -9.02 1.94
C THR A 125 -16.16 -10.43 1.76
N GLY A 126 -16.49 -11.10 2.86
CA GLY A 126 -17.03 -12.46 2.81
C GLY A 126 -17.10 -13.12 4.18
N THR A 127 -17.02 -14.45 4.18
CA THR A 127 -16.96 -15.25 5.41
C THR A 127 -15.86 -16.28 5.26
N TYR A 128 -14.98 -16.38 6.24
CA TYR A 128 -13.92 -17.38 6.27
C TYR A 128 -13.91 -18.12 7.61
N LYS A 129 -14.00 -19.45 7.57
CA LYS A 129 -14.08 -20.33 8.76
C LYS A 129 -15.14 -19.85 9.76
N GLY A 130 -16.33 -19.48 9.24
CA GLY A 130 -17.47 -19.04 10.03
C GLY A 130 -17.38 -17.61 10.59
N LYS A 131 -16.32 -16.86 10.28
CA LYS A 131 -16.13 -15.48 10.73
C LYS A 131 -16.32 -14.50 9.58
N PRO A 132 -17.03 -13.38 9.79
CA PRO A 132 -17.15 -12.35 8.77
C PRO A 132 -15.79 -11.68 8.53
N VAL A 133 -15.51 -11.38 7.26
CA VAL A 133 -14.32 -10.67 6.80
C VAL A 133 -14.79 -9.43 6.05
N ASP A 134 -14.33 -8.25 6.49
CA ASP A 134 -14.51 -6.98 5.79
C ASP A 134 -13.28 -6.11 6.07
N ARG A 135 -12.36 -6.07 5.10
CA ARG A 135 -11.08 -5.40 5.27
C ARG A 135 -10.70 -4.59 4.04
N LEU A 136 -10.07 -3.46 4.28
CA LEU A 136 -9.30 -2.73 3.28
C LEU A 136 -7.94 -3.40 3.14
N THR A 137 -7.45 -3.51 1.92
CA THR A 137 -6.18 -4.15 1.59
C THR A 137 -5.27 -3.20 0.84
N ALA A 138 -3.98 -3.29 1.10
CA ALA A 138 -2.93 -2.69 0.30
C ALA A 138 -1.88 -3.75 -0.01
N GLU A 139 -1.44 -3.76 -1.25
CA GLU A 139 -0.46 -4.70 -1.78
C GLU A 139 0.60 -3.95 -2.58
N THR A 140 1.84 -4.37 -2.44
CA THR A 140 2.92 -3.99 -3.37
C THR A 140 3.62 -5.25 -3.85
N ILE A 141 3.65 -5.42 -5.17
CA ILE A 141 4.36 -6.51 -5.84
C ILE A 141 5.49 -5.93 -6.68
N VAL A 142 6.70 -6.45 -6.49
CA VAL A 142 7.85 -6.18 -7.34
C VAL A 142 8.10 -7.38 -8.24
N LEU A 143 8.33 -7.12 -9.52
CA LEU A 143 8.56 -8.14 -10.52
C LEU A 143 9.90 -7.92 -11.22
N ARG A 144 10.55 -9.02 -11.61
CA ARG A 144 11.77 -9.04 -12.40
C ARG A 144 11.49 -9.81 -13.70
N ARG A 145 11.97 -9.27 -14.82
CA ARG A 145 11.87 -9.96 -16.12
C ARG A 145 12.95 -11.02 -16.24
N VAL A 146 12.54 -12.25 -16.54
CA VAL A 146 13.40 -13.39 -16.83
C VAL A 146 13.08 -13.87 -18.25
N GLY A 147 13.97 -13.59 -19.18
CA GLY A 147 13.68 -13.78 -20.59
C GLY A 147 12.52 -12.90 -21.07
N ARG A 148 11.42 -13.51 -21.50
CA ARG A 148 10.20 -12.81 -21.92
C ARG A 148 9.13 -12.71 -20.84
N GLU A 149 9.33 -13.38 -19.69
CA GLU A 149 8.34 -13.49 -18.62
C GLU A 149 8.65 -12.57 -17.46
N TRP A 150 7.61 -12.06 -16.82
CA TRP A 150 7.71 -11.43 -15.52
C TRP A 150 7.60 -12.49 -14.42
N LYS A 151 8.52 -12.45 -13.43
CA LYS A 151 8.45 -13.25 -12.22
C LYS A 151 8.33 -12.33 -11.02
N ILE A 152 7.46 -12.67 -10.08
CA ILE A 152 7.28 -11.95 -8.83
C ILE A 152 8.49 -12.24 -7.94
N VAL A 153 9.19 -11.18 -7.51
CA VAL A 153 10.36 -11.27 -6.61
C VAL A 153 10.08 -10.73 -5.22
N GLN A 154 9.03 -9.96 -5.05
CA GLN A 154 8.59 -9.50 -3.72
C GLN A 154 7.09 -9.29 -3.71
N ILE A 155 6.46 -9.65 -2.60
CA ILE A 155 5.08 -9.32 -2.26
C ILE A 155 5.08 -8.69 -0.86
N HIS A 156 4.31 -7.62 -0.69
CA HIS A 156 4.00 -7.09 0.63
C HIS A 156 2.49 -6.90 0.73
N TRP A 157 1.88 -7.63 1.63
CA TRP A 157 0.46 -7.55 1.96
C TRP A 157 0.23 -6.87 3.30
N SER A 158 -0.73 -5.98 3.32
CA SER A 158 -1.27 -5.40 4.54
C SER A 158 -2.77 -5.23 4.45
N SER A 159 -3.43 -5.28 5.59
CA SER A 159 -4.87 -5.08 5.66
C SER A 159 -5.30 -4.48 7.00
N ALA A 160 -6.42 -3.74 6.96
CA ALA A 160 -7.05 -3.17 8.15
C ALA A 160 -8.56 -3.39 8.10
N ALA A 161 -9.23 -3.41 9.26
CA ALA A 161 -10.69 -3.46 9.31
C ALA A 161 -11.28 -2.29 8.52
N ALA A 162 -12.28 -2.55 7.68
CA ALA A 162 -13.07 -1.50 7.06
C ALA A 162 -13.88 -0.78 8.15
N ARG A 163 -13.82 0.57 8.15
CA ARG A 163 -14.57 1.43 9.10
C ARG A 163 -15.88 1.85 8.49
#